data_a3ed5fab65cc6eb95d0e81a27b88080a
#
_entry.id   a3ed5fab65cc6eb95d0e81a27b88080a
#
_cell.length_a   1.000
_cell.length_b   1.000
_cell.length_c   1.000
_cell.angle_alpha   90.00
_cell.angle_beta   90.00
_cell.angle_gamma   90.00
#
_symmetry.space_group_name_H-M   'P 1'
#
loop_
_entity.id
_entity.type
_entity.pdbx_description
1 polymer ?
#
loop_
_entity_poly.entity_id
_entity_poly.type
_entity_poly.pdbx_seq_one_letter_code
_entity_poly.pdbx_strand_id
1 'polypeptide(L)'
;MKMNKAYKFRIYPTNEQKTMFAKTFGCVRFIYNQMLSDRLEKKELKTPATYKLEYKWLAEVDSLALCNAQMNLQKAFTNHKKKPKHFGKPHFKSRRNRQSYSTNNQNGSVRIEDGKIKLPKVGFVKIIQHRELEPRSKIKTVTISKTPSGEYYVSILIEYENQVLKMIPKTFVGLDYSMKELYVSSDKERPQYPRFYRNSEKKLSKMQRRLSRKVKGSKNREKWRRKLSKQHSHVANQRRDCLHKLTYYLVNTYDCICIEDLNMQAMSKALKFGKSVHDNGWGMFTRMLEYKCEWNGKSLIKIDKFEPTSQKCHCCGYKNSETKDLSVREWRCPKCGAVHDRDVNAAINIREVGKKLA
;
A
#
# COMPACT_ATOMS: atom_id res chain seq x y z
N MET A 1 -3.55 7.85 -23.14
CA MET A 1 -3.22 8.64 -21.93
C MET A 1 -1.95 8.08 -21.30
N LYS A 2 -0.96 8.93 -20.95
CA LYS A 2 0.26 8.45 -20.25
C LYS A 2 -0.06 8.09 -18.82
N MET A 3 0.27 6.86 -18.44
CA MET A 3 0.06 6.33 -17.10
C MET A 3 1.33 5.77 -16.50
N ASN A 4 1.38 5.76 -15.17
CA ASN A 4 2.48 5.17 -14.43
C ASN A 4 2.02 3.90 -13.73
N LYS A 5 2.82 2.82 -13.84
CA LYS A 5 2.55 1.53 -13.20
C LYS A 5 3.80 1.01 -12.52
N ALA A 6 3.65 0.49 -11.30
CA ALA A 6 4.77 -0.06 -10.55
C ALA A 6 4.69 -1.59 -10.47
N TYR A 7 5.76 -2.26 -10.84
CA TYR A 7 5.92 -3.70 -10.75
C TYR A 7 6.92 -4.05 -9.66
N LYS A 8 6.56 -4.96 -8.77
CA LYS A 8 7.45 -5.41 -7.71
C LYS A 8 7.84 -6.86 -7.91
N PHE A 9 9.14 -7.11 -8.10
CA PHE A 9 9.71 -8.43 -8.32
C PHE A 9 10.68 -8.81 -7.21
N ARG A 10 10.83 -10.12 -6.99
CA ARG A 10 11.86 -10.67 -6.14
C ARG A 10 13.19 -10.70 -6.89
N ILE A 11 14.29 -10.31 -6.22
CA ILE A 11 15.64 -10.41 -6.75
C ILE A 11 16.52 -11.27 -5.82
N TYR A 12 17.51 -11.92 -6.42
CA TYR A 12 18.42 -12.86 -5.74
C TYR A 12 19.86 -12.42 -5.94
N PRO A 13 20.34 -11.44 -5.16
CA PRO A 13 21.69 -10.94 -5.26
C PRO A 13 22.72 -11.93 -4.73
N THR A 14 23.92 -11.98 -5.34
CA THR A 14 25.13 -12.65 -4.82
C THR A 14 25.59 -11.99 -3.52
N ASN A 15 26.57 -12.56 -2.85
CA ASN A 15 27.09 -11.97 -1.61
C ASN A 15 27.78 -10.62 -1.84
N GLU A 16 28.48 -10.47 -2.96
CA GLU A 16 29.11 -9.21 -3.39
C GLU A 16 28.05 -8.14 -3.67
N GLN A 17 27.00 -8.50 -4.42
CA GLN A 17 25.88 -7.61 -4.69
C GLN A 17 25.11 -7.22 -3.40
N LYS A 18 24.96 -8.14 -2.43
CA LYS A 18 24.39 -7.82 -1.10
C LYS A 18 25.25 -6.80 -0.35
N THR A 19 26.58 -6.92 -0.47
CA THR A 19 27.52 -5.95 0.11
C THR A 19 27.37 -4.58 -0.54
N MET A 20 27.29 -4.52 -1.87
CA MET A 20 27.08 -3.28 -2.61
C MET A 20 25.71 -2.63 -2.25
N PHE A 21 24.63 -3.42 -2.16
CA PHE A 21 23.34 -2.91 -1.67
C PHE A 21 23.43 -2.37 -0.25
N ALA A 22 24.15 -3.05 0.64
CA ALA A 22 24.30 -2.58 2.03
C ALA A 22 25.08 -1.26 2.10
N LYS A 23 26.15 -1.10 1.31
CA LYS A 23 26.89 0.15 1.13
C LYS A 23 25.94 1.26 0.63
N THR A 24 25.19 1.00 -0.45
CA THR A 24 24.25 1.97 -1.03
C THR A 24 23.17 2.40 -0.04
N PHE A 25 22.56 1.46 0.73
CA PHE A 25 21.62 1.81 1.79
C PHE A 25 22.26 2.70 2.88
N GLY A 26 23.53 2.44 3.20
CA GLY A 26 24.31 3.25 4.14
C GLY A 26 24.53 4.67 3.62
N CYS A 27 25.03 4.80 2.40
CA CYS A 27 25.33 6.08 1.75
C CYS A 27 24.09 6.96 1.59
N VAL A 28 22.98 6.40 1.11
CA VAL A 28 21.69 7.10 0.95
C VAL A 28 21.16 7.60 2.30
N ARG A 29 21.31 6.80 3.36
CA ARG A 29 20.91 7.20 4.71
C ARG A 29 21.82 8.29 5.25
N PHE A 30 23.13 8.20 5.02
CA PHE A 30 24.11 9.19 5.42
C PHE A 30 23.80 10.55 4.77
N ILE A 31 23.67 10.61 3.44
CA ILE A 31 23.33 11.84 2.72
C ILE A 31 22.04 12.44 3.24
N TYR A 32 20.98 11.63 3.40
CA TYR A 32 19.71 12.13 3.95
C TYR A 32 19.89 12.75 5.33
N ASN A 33 20.63 12.10 6.22
CA ASN A 33 20.84 12.57 7.59
C ASN A 33 21.75 13.79 7.66
N GLN A 34 22.83 13.81 6.88
CA GLN A 34 23.77 14.94 6.83
C GLN A 34 23.06 16.19 6.32
N MET A 35 22.32 16.09 5.21
CA MET A 35 21.55 17.21 4.67
C MET A 35 20.44 17.66 5.62
N LEU A 36 19.84 16.74 6.41
CA LEU A 36 18.89 17.10 7.44
C LEU A 36 19.55 17.86 8.58
N SER A 37 20.74 17.43 9.06
CA SER A 37 21.53 18.11 10.09
C SER A 37 21.89 19.53 9.65
N ASP A 38 22.48 19.66 8.45
CA ASP A 38 22.90 20.96 7.92
C ASP A 38 21.71 21.93 7.83
N ARG A 39 20.54 21.42 7.42
CA ARG A 39 19.33 22.25 7.35
C ARG A 39 18.79 22.66 8.73
N LEU A 40 18.86 21.77 9.71
CA LEU A 40 18.43 22.08 11.08
C LEU A 40 19.38 23.07 11.77
N GLU A 41 20.67 22.98 11.46
CA GLU A 41 21.72 23.86 11.94
C GLU A 41 21.86 25.16 11.13
N LYS A 42 20.96 25.38 10.14
CA LYS A 42 20.96 26.54 9.22
C LYS A 42 22.29 26.74 8.48
N LYS A 43 23.03 25.65 8.23
CA LYS A 43 24.26 25.67 7.42
C LYS A 43 23.90 25.78 5.93
N GLU A 44 24.90 26.11 5.12
CA GLU A 44 24.76 26.09 3.67
C GLU A 44 24.32 24.73 3.17
N LEU A 45 23.32 24.69 2.28
CA LEU A 45 22.75 23.45 1.73
C LEU A 45 23.67 22.92 0.63
N LYS A 46 24.42 21.90 0.98
CA LYS A 46 25.30 21.17 0.05
C LYS A 46 24.52 20.21 -0.84
N THR A 47 25.04 19.94 -2.03
CA THR A 47 24.52 18.91 -2.93
C THR A 47 25.17 17.56 -2.66
N PRO A 48 24.60 16.43 -3.13
CA PRO A 48 25.28 15.11 -3.05
C PRO A 48 26.65 15.08 -3.75
N ALA A 49 26.85 15.92 -4.77
CA ALA A 49 28.15 16.07 -5.46
C ALA A 49 29.19 16.71 -4.52
N THR A 50 28.82 17.77 -3.81
CA THR A 50 29.71 18.44 -2.83
C THR A 50 30.10 17.46 -1.71
N TYR A 51 29.15 16.70 -1.17
CA TYR A 51 29.47 15.67 -0.15
C TYR A 51 30.43 14.58 -0.66
N LYS A 52 30.42 14.24 -1.97
CA LYS A 52 31.39 13.29 -2.54
C LYS A 52 32.82 13.82 -2.53
N LEU A 53 33.02 15.13 -2.61
CA LEU A 53 34.35 15.71 -2.49
C LEU A 53 34.88 15.56 -1.07
N GLU A 54 34.01 15.74 -0.08
CA GLU A 54 34.35 15.59 1.34
C GLU A 54 34.47 14.10 1.76
N TYR A 55 33.60 13.26 1.25
CA TYR A 55 33.49 11.84 1.62
C TYR A 55 33.69 10.95 0.38
N LYS A 56 34.93 10.68 0.01
CA LYS A 56 35.31 9.94 -1.21
C LYS A 56 34.61 8.59 -1.34
N TRP A 57 34.31 7.91 -0.23
CA TRP A 57 33.60 6.61 -0.23
C TRP A 57 32.18 6.67 -0.80
N LEU A 58 31.56 7.86 -0.89
CA LEU A 58 30.26 8.04 -1.55
C LEU A 58 30.33 7.84 -3.07
N ALA A 59 31.52 7.91 -3.67
CA ALA A 59 31.71 7.65 -5.09
C ALA A 59 31.61 6.15 -5.46
N GLU A 60 31.72 5.25 -4.48
CA GLU A 60 31.60 3.81 -4.70
C GLU A 60 30.17 3.39 -5.13
N VAL A 61 29.16 4.18 -4.76
CA VAL A 61 27.74 3.87 -5.02
C VAL A 61 27.16 4.70 -6.15
N ASP A 62 25.95 4.35 -6.56
CA ASP A 62 25.20 5.06 -7.60
C ASP A 62 24.89 6.50 -7.20
N SER A 63 25.33 7.46 -8.02
CA SER A 63 25.12 8.90 -7.82
C SER A 63 23.66 9.29 -7.82
N LEU A 64 22.85 8.68 -8.69
CA LEU A 64 21.42 8.96 -8.75
C LEU A 64 20.69 8.48 -7.50
N ALA A 65 21.18 7.43 -6.83
CA ALA A 65 20.65 7.02 -5.54
C ALA A 65 20.86 8.08 -4.45
N LEU A 66 22.00 8.78 -4.47
CA LEU A 66 22.29 9.88 -3.56
C LEU A 66 21.42 11.12 -3.87
N CYS A 67 21.25 11.45 -5.17
CA CYS A 67 20.33 12.54 -5.58
C CYS A 67 18.88 12.25 -5.16
N ASN A 68 18.42 11.00 -5.28
CA ASN A 68 17.09 10.61 -4.80
C ASN A 68 16.96 10.75 -3.28
N ALA A 69 18.03 10.58 -2.49
CA ALA A 69 17.99 10.85 -1.05
C ALA A 69 17.72 12.32 -0.75
N GLN A 70 18.39 13.24 -1.46
CA GLN A 70 18.13 14.69 -1.39
C GLN A 70 16.66 15.02 -1.76
N MET A 71 16.20 14.52 -2.91
CA MET A 71 14.81 14.74 -3.36
C MET A 71 13.78 14.23 -2.33
N ASN A 72 14.04 13.08 -1.72
CA ASN A 72 13.18 12.51 -0.69
C ASN A 72 13.13 13.38 0.57
N LEU A 73 14.26 13.97 1.00
CA LEU A 73 14.31 14.91 2.11
C LEU A 73 13.54 16.19 1.78
N GLN A 74 13.75 16.75 0.59
CA GLN A 74 13.06 17.96 0.14
C GLN A 74 11.55 17.73 0.07
N LYS A 75 11.11 16.59 -0.47
CA LYS A 75 9.69 16.19 -0.50
C LYS A 75 9.11 16.06 0.90
N ALA A 76 9.87 15.52 1.86
CA ALA A 76 9.41 15.38 3.25
C ALA A 76 9.16 16.76 3.90
N PHE A 77 10.04 17.75 3.70
CA PHE A 77 9.83 19.12 4.15
C PHE A 77 8.64 19.78 3.46
N THR A 78 8.52 19.64 2.14
CA THR A 78 7.39 20.19 1.37
C THR A 78 6.06 19.62 1.86
N ASN A 79 5.98 18.31 2.09
CA ASN A 79 4.78 17.66 2.61
C ASN A 79 4.43 18.17 4.02
N HIS A 80 5.43 18.29 4.91
CA HIS A 80 5.22 18.84 6.24
C HIS A 80 4.71 20.28 6.18
N LYS A 81 5.33 21.14 5.34
CA LYS A 81 4.87 22.55 5.15
C LYS A 81 3.42 22.62 4.64
N LYS A 82 3.05 21.78 3.66
CA LYS A 82 1.69 21.77 3.07
C LYS A 82 0.62 21.25 4.03
N LYS A 83 0.91 20.21 4.81
CA LYS A 83 -0.06 19.56 5.71
C LYS A 83 0.61 19.13 7.02
N PRO A 84 0.97 20.07 7.93
CA PRO A 84 1.75 19.77 9.13
C PRO A 84 1.03 18.84 10.12
N LYS A 85 -0.32 18.91 10.19
CA LYS A 85 -1.13 18.01 11.01
C LYS A 85 -1.12 16.55 10.51
N HIS A 86 -0.81 16.33 9.23
CA HIS A 86 -0.80 15.00 8.62
C HIS A 86 0.62 14.43 8.46
N PHE A 87 1.58 15.26 8.09
CA PHE A 87 2.97 14.88 7.92
C PHE A 87 3.83 15.49 9.05
N GLY A 88 4.42 14.64 9.89
CA GLY A 88 5.36 15.08 10.91
C GLY A 88 6.62 15.74 10.33
N LYS A 89 7.38 16.43 11.17
CA LYS A 89 8.69 16.98 10.78
C LYS A 89 9.62 15.84 10.30
N PRO A 90 10.47 16.08 9.29
CA PRO A 90 11.50 15.13 8.91
C PRO A 90 12.40 14.78 10.09
N HIS A 91 12.75 13.50 10.23
CA HIS A 91 13.59 12.99 11.32
C HIS A 91 14.73 12.13 10.77
N PHE A 92 15.80 11.98 11.57
CA PHE A 92 16.95 11.17 11.21
C PHE A 92 16.59 9.71 10.97
N LYS A 93 17.19 9.12 9.94
CA LYS A 93 17.01 7.70 9.60
C LYS A 93 18.06 6.84 10.29
N SER A 94 17.63 5.78 10.94
CA SER A 94 18.51 4.77 11.55
C SER A 94 18.68 3.55 10.68
N ARG A 95 19.67 2.69 10.98
CA ARG A 95 19.84 1.38 10.34
C ARG A 95 18.64 0.43 10.57
N ARG A 96 17.82 0.71 11.58
CA ARG A 96 16.61 -0.08 11.90
C ARG A 96 15.42 0.27 11.01
N ASN A 97 15.44 1.46 10.35
CA ASN A 97 14.43 1.87 9.40
C ASN A 97 14.47 0.98 8.14
N ARG A 98 13.45 1.12 7.30
CA ARG A 98 13.37 0.40 6.02
C ARG A 98 14.63 0.64 5.18
N GLN A 99 15.30 -0.44 4.79
CA GLN A 99 16.47 -0.40 3.93
C GLN A 99 16.01 -0.38 2.47
N SER A 100 16.13 0.78 1.82
CA SER A 100 15.79 0.95 0.40
C SER A 100 16.51 2.15 -0.18
N TYR A 101 16.78 2.11 -1.48
CA TYR A 101 17.19 3.25 -2.28
C TYR A 101 16.47 3.23 -3.63
N SER A 102 16.34 4.40 -4.25
CA SER A 102 15.80 4.53 -5.59
C SER A 102 16.87 5.09 -6.52
N THR A 103 16.87 4.61 -7.77
CA THR A 103 17.69 5.13 -8.85
C THR A 103 16.82 5.36 -10.08
N ASN A 104 17.15 6.36 -10.88
CA ASN A 104 16.44 6.68 -12.11
C ASN A 104 17.10 5.95 -13.29
N ASN A 105 16.29 5.55 -14.25
CA ASN A 105 16.82 5.01 -15.49
C ASN A 105 17.24 6.16 -16.42
N GLN A 106 18.53 6.32 -16.60
CA GLN A 106 19.11 7.26 -17.57
C GLN A 106 19.85 6.46 -18.64
N ASN A 107 19.54 6.71 -19.91
CA ASN A 107 20.21 6.09 -21.06
C ASN A 107 20.31 4.56 -20.98
N GLY A 108 19.24 3.88 -20.52
CA GLY A 108 19.24 2.42 -20.42
C GLY A 108 20.12 1.83 -19.32
N SER A 109 20.51 2.66 -18.32
CA SER A 109 21.31 2.21 -17.17
C SER A 109 20.61 1.13 -16.34
N VAL A 110 19.29 1.05 -16.41
CA VAL A 110 18.46 -0.01 -15.83
C VAL A 110 17.67 -0.70 -16.94
N ARG A 111 17.86 -2.00 -17.10
CA ARG A 111 17.15 -2.84 -18.07
C ARG A 111 17.00 -4.28 -17.57
N ILE A 112 16.06 -5.02 -18.14
CA ILE A 112 15.87 -6.44 -17.85
C ILE A 112 16.25 -7.23 -19.09
N GLU A 113 17.14 -8.18 -18.91
CA GLU A 113 17.66 -9.07 -19.96
C GLU A 113 17.88 -10.46 -19.35
N ASP A 114 17.50 -11.51 -20.02
CA ASP A 114 17.79 -12.92 -19.68
C ASP A 114 17.49 -13.28 -18.21
N GLY A 115 16.35 -12.85 -17.69
CA GLY A 115 15.97 -13.12 -16.30
C GLY A 115 16.82 -12.40 -15.25
N LYS A 116 17.54 -11.35 -15.66
CA LYS A 116 18.37 -10.50 -14.80
C LYS A 116 18.00 -9.03 -15.00
N ILE A 117 18.11 -8.25 -13.94
CA ILE A 117 18.02 -6.79 -14.00
C ILE A 117 19.40 -6.17 -13.86
N LYS A 118 19.78 -5.31 -14.80
CA LYS A 118 21.00 -4.49 -14.70
C LYS A 118 20.72 -3.31 -13.78
N LEU A 119 21.61 -3.06 -12.84
CA LEU A 119 21.54 -1.95 -11.89
C LEU A 119 22.87 -1.21 -11.85
N PRO A 120 22.89 0.14 -11.78
CA PRO A 120 24.11 0.92 -11.70
C PRO A 120 24.99 0.48 -10.53
N LYS A 121 26.31 0.35 -10.77
CA LYS A 121 27.32 -0.08 -9.79
C LYS A 121 27.18 -1.51 -9.23
N VAL A 122 26.06 -2.19 -9.47
CA VAL A 122 25.77 -3.56 -8.96
C VAL A 122 25.89 -4.61 -10.05
N GLY A 123 25.66 -4.22 -11.32
CA GLY A 123 25.63 -5.14 -12.44
C GLY A 123 24.31 -5.90 -12.57
N PHE A 124 24.36 -7.08 -13.17
CA PHE A 124 23.21 -7.93 -13.43
C PHE A 124 22.82 -8.77 -12.20
N VAL A 125 21.58 -8.59 -11.71
CA VAL A 125 21.03 -9.31 -10.56
C VAL A 125 19.91 -10.22 -11.02
N LYS A 126 19.90 -11.49 -10.62
CA LYS A 126 18.82 -12.44 -10.94
C LYS A 126 17.49 -11.93 -10.42
N ILE A 127 16.47 -11.86 -11.31
CA ILE A 127 15.09 -11.43 -11.01
C ILE A 127 14.12 -12.56 -11.34
N ILE A 128 13.05 -12.69 -10.54
CA ILE A 128 11.90 -13.53 -10.90
C ILE A 128 10.78 -12.61 -11.36
N GLN A 129 10.59 -12.57 -12.66
CA GLN A 129 9.57 -11.81 -13.33
C GLN A 129 8.35 -12.70 -13.53
N HIS A 130 7.34 -12.59 -12.65
CA HIS A 130 6.11 -13.39 -12.71
C HIS A 130 5.04 -12.79 -13.63
N ARG A 131 5.30 -11.65 -14.23
CA ARG A 131 4.48 -10.96 -15.24
C ARG A 131 5.35 -10.03 -16.06
N GLU A 132 5.02 -9.83 -17.29
CA GLU A 132 5.70 -8.91 -18.20
C GLU A 132 5.39 -7.45 -17.85
N LEU A 133 6.29 -6.55 -18.22
CA LEU A 133 6.02 -5.12 -18.20
C LEU A 133 5.10 -4.77 -19.37
N GLU A 134 4.36 -3.66 -19.26
CA GLU A 134 3.53 -3.18 -20.36
C GLU A 134 4.37 -3.00 -21.64
N PRO A 135 3.86 -3.46 -22.80
CA PRO A 135 4.55 -3.25 -24.08
C PRO A 135 4.87 -1.78 -24.32
N ARG A 136 6.01 -1.52 -24.94
CA ARG A 136 6.49 -0.15 -25.26
C ARG A 136 6.62 0.79 -24.05
N SER A 137 6.66 0.23 -22.83
CA SER A 137 6.81 1.04 -21.63
C SER A 137 8.25 1.51 -21.42
N LYS A 138 8.40 2.69 -20.78
CA LYS A 138 9.70 3.26 -20.40
C LYS A 138 9.92 3.07 -18.90
N ILE A 139 11.02 2.43 -18.51
CA ILE A 139 11.45 2.36 -17.11
C ILE A 139 11.88 3.76 -16.67
N LYS A 140 11.25 4.30 -15.64
CA LYS A 140 11.55 5.64 -15.06
C LYS A 140 12.46 5.54 -13.85
N THR A 141 11.96 4.94 -12.79
CA THR A 141 12.64 4.84 -11.50
C THR A 141 12.55 3.42 -10.97
N VAL A 142 13.63 2.96 -10.40
CA VAL A 142 13.71 1.64 -9.79
C VAL A 142 14.06 1.78 -8.31
N THR A 143 13.29 1.11 -7.46
CA THR A 143 13.55 1.10 -6.02
C THR A 143 13.95 -0.30 -5.56
N ILE A 144 15.16 -0.43 -5.06
CA ILE A 144 15.69 -1.64 -4.44
C ILE A 144 15.40 -1.60 -2.95
N SER A 145 14.91 -2.70 -2.40
CA SER A 145 14.59 -2.79 -0.97
C SER A 145 14.98 -4.14 -0.38
N LYS A 146 15.37 -4.11 0.90
CA LYS A 146 15.63 -5.30 1.71
C LYS A 146 14.59 -5.38 2.82
N THR A 147 13.94 -6.53 2.95
CA THR A 147 12.98 -6.77 4.04
C THR A 147 13.71 -7.14 5.34
N PRO A 148 13.06 -6.98 6.50
CA PRO A 148 13.58 -7.50 7.76
C PRO A 148 13.80 -9.02 7.78
N SER A 149 13.12 -9.78 6.90
CA SER A 149 13.35 -11.22 6.71
C SER A 149 14.62 -11.54 5.93
N GLY A 150 15.28 -10.52 5.35
CA GLY A 150 16.53 -10.65 4.58
C GLY A 150 16.30 -10.83 3.08
N GLU A 151 15.10 -10.65 2.61
CA GLU A 151 14.72 -10.77 1.20
C GLU A 151 14.91 -9.46 0.47
N TYR A 152 15.29 -9.54 -0.81
CA TYR A 152 15.49 -8.38 -1.68
C TYR A 152 14.40 -8.31 -2.74
N TYR A 153 13.93 -7.09 -2.98
CA TYR A 153 12.92 -6.78 -4.00
C TYR A 153 13.35 -5.58 -4.80
N VAL A 154 12.93 -5.58 -6.05
CA VAL A 154 12.98 -4.42 -6.93
C VAL A 154 11.56 -3.99 -7.25
N SER A 155 11.28 -2.69 -7.13
CA SER A 155 10.04 -2.07 -7.61
C SER A 155 10.38 -1.19 -8.79
N ILE A 156 9.86 -1.51 -9.96
CA ILE A 156 10.13 -0.86 -11.23
C ILE A 156 8.94 0.02 -11.57
N LEU A 157 9.13 1.33 -11.61
CA LEU A 157 8.16 2.28 -12.08
C LEU A 157 8.32 2.45 -13.58
N ILE A 158 7.28 2.14 -14.33
CA ILE A 158 7.22 2.36 -15.76
C ILE A 158 6.21 3.47 -16.11
N GLU A 159 6.45 4.14 -17.23
CA GLU A 159 5.51 4.99 -17.94
C GLU A 159 5.09 4.28 -19.22
N TYR A 160 3.81 4.19 -19.49
CA TYR A 160 3.26 3.58 -20.69
C TYR A 160 2.02 4.35 -21.16
N GLU A 161 1.65 4.15 -22.43
CA GLU A 161 0.43 4.72 -22.98
C GLU A 161 -0.73 3.75 -22.74
N ASN A 162 -1.66 4.14 -21.88
CA ASN A 162 -2.89 3.40 -21.69
C ASN A 162 -3.89 3.77 -22.80
N GLN A 163 -4.25 2.80 -23.61
CA GLN A 163 -5.23 2.94 -24.70
C GLN A 163 -6.68 2.74 -24.23
N VAL A 164 -6.87 2.31 -22.97
CA VAL A 164 -8.20 2.07 -22.41
C VAL A 164 -8.94 3.40 -22.24
N LEU A 165 -10.06 3.53 -22.92
CA LEU A 165 -10.96 4.67 -22.80
C LEU A 165 -11.81 4.53 -21.52
N LYS A 166 -12.19 5.67 -20.95
CA LYS A 166 -13.14 5.68 -19.84
C LYS A 166 -14.51 5.18 -20.34
N MET A 167 -15.03 4.16 -19.70
CA MET A 167 -16.32 3.55 -20.07
C MET A 167 -17.47 4.33 -19.43
N ILE A 168 -18.62 4.38 -20.16
CA ILE A 168 -19.91 4.75 -19.56
C ILE A 168 -20.39 3.50 -18.79
N PRO A 169 -20.59 3.56 -17.45
CA PRO A 169 -20.94 2.38 -16.69
C PRO A 169 -22.33 1.85 -17.03
N LYS A 170 -22.45 0.55 -17.26
CA LYS A 170 -23.74 -0.15 -17.43
C LYS A 170 -24.06 -0.99 -16.18
N THR A 171 -23.05 -1.57 -15.55
CA THR A 171 -23.20 -2.43 -14.38
C THR A 171 -22.66 -1.73 -13.14
N PHE A 172 -23.45 -1.75 -12.05
CA PHE A 172 -23.14 -1.06 -10.81
C PHE A 172 -23.26 -2.02 -9.62
N VAL A 173 -22.33 -1.92 -8.67
CA VAL A 173 -22.40 -2.58 -7.38
C VAL A 173 -22.14 -1.58 -6.25
N GLY A 174 -22.96 -1.65 -5.19
CA GLY A 174 -22.71 -0.97 -3.93
C GLY A 174 -22.07 -1.93 -2.93
N LEU A 175 -21.08 -1.46 -2.19
CA LEU A 175 -20.39 -2.24 -1.17
C LEU A 175 -20.49 -1.51 0.17
N ASP A 176 -21.20 -2.11 1.13
CA ASP A 176 -21.21 -1.69 2.53
C ASP A 176 -20.03 -2.35 3.28
N TYR A 177 -19.33 -1.57 4.12
CA TYR A 177 -18.18 -2.07 4.88
C TYR A 177 -18.62 -3.03 5.98
N SER A 178 -18.10 -4.24 5.98
CA SER A 178 -18.30 -5.22 7.06
C SER A 178 -16.99 -5.54 7.79
N MET A 179 -17.02 -5.48 9.12
CA MET A 179 -15.87 -5.93 9.93
C MET A 179 -15.70 -7.44 9.89
N LYS A 180 -16.72 -8.21 9.55
CA LYS A 180 -16.71 -9.67 9.54
C LYS A 180 -16.30 -10.20 8.16
N GLU A 181 -16.95 -9.75 7.11
CA GLU A 181 -16.83 -10.26 5.74
C GLU A 181 -15.97 -9.39 4.82
N LEU A 182 -15.49 -8.22 5.24
CA LEU A 182 -14.88 -7.14 4.49
C LEU A 182 -15.92 -6.20 3.86
N TYR A 183 -16.88 -6.73 3.12
CA TYR A 183 -18.02 -5.99 2.58
C TYR A 183 -19.26 -6.88 2.45
N VAL A 184 -20.42 -6.23 2.35
CA VAL A 184 -21.66 -6.81 1.85
C VAL A 184 -22.03 -6.07 0.58
N SER A 185 -22.36 -6.80 -0.49
CA SER A 185 -22.69 -6.19 -1.78
C SER A 185 -24.19 -5.95 -1.93
N SER A 186 -24.56 -5.04 -2.83
CA SER A 186 -25.95 -4.83 -3.26
C SER A 186 -26.59 -6.06 -3.88
N ASP A 187 -25.78 -6.99 -4.35
CA ASP A 187 -26.19 -8.26 -4.96
C ASP A 187 -26.20 -9.41 -3.94
N LYS A 188 -26.21 -9.05 -2.64
CA LYS A 188 -26.25 -9.95 -1.47
C LYS A 188 -24.98 -10.82 -1.29
N GLU A 189 -23.92 -10.55 -2.00
CA GLU A 189 -22.65 -11.28 -1.82
C GLU A 189 -21.96 -10.89 -0.51
N ARG A 190 -21.43 -11.89 0.19
CA ARG A 190 -20.67 -11.75 1.43
C ARG A 190 -19.39 -12.58 1.29
N PRO A 191 -18.24 -11.97 0.93
CA PRO A 191 -17.02 -12.73 0.71
C PRO A 191 -16.55 -13.37 2.02
N GLN A 192 -16.10 -14.63 1.92
CA GLN A 192 -15.40 -15.27 3.04
C GLN A 192 -14.02 -14.64 3.20
N TYR A 193 -13.91 -13.67 4.12
CA TYR A 193 -12.66 -12.98 4.37
C TYR A 193 -11.99 -13.51 5.64
N PRO A 194 -10.86 -14.28 5.51
CA PRO A 194 -10.16 -14.84 6.66
C PRO A 194 -9.53 -13.74 7.52
N ARG A 195 -9.63 -13.88 8.83
CA ARG A 195 -8.97 -12.97 9.79
C ARG A 195 -7.51 -13.37 9.95
N PHE A 196 -6.68 -13.06 8.97
CA PHE A 196 -5.32 -13.52 8.81
C PHE A 196 -4.42 -13.25 10.03
N TYR A 197 -4.52 -12.04 10.60
CA TYR A 197 -3.76 -11.70 11.79
C TYR A 197 -4.26 -12.48 13.02
N ARG A 198 -5.56 -12.49 13.27
CA ARG A 198 -6.16 -13.19 14.41
C ARG A 198 -5.85 -14.68 14.39
N ASN A 199 -5.93 -15.31 13.24
CA ASN A 199 -5.58 -16.73 13.07
C ASN A 199 -4.10 -17.01 13.36
N SER A 200 -3.22 -16.04 13.13
CA SER A 200 -1.78 -16.15 13.36
C SER A 200 -1.32 -15.57 14.71
N GLU A 201 -2.17 -14.90 15.46
CA GLU A 201 -1.84 -14.11 16.65
C GLU A 201 -1.15 -14.93 17.75
N LYS A 202 -1.70 -16.10 18.09
CA LYS A 202 -1.11 -17.00 19.11
C LYS A 202 0.32 -17.41 18.72
N LYS A 203 0.54 -17.74 17.43
CA LYS A 203 1.86 -18.09 16.89
C LYS A 203 2.82 -16.91 16.92
N LEU A 204 2.39 -15.74 16.46
CA LEU A 204 3.19 -14.51 16.49
C LEU A 204 3.59 -14.11 17.90
N SER A 205 2.66 -14.15 18.87
CA SER A 205 2.91 -13.85 20.29
C SER A 205 3.92 -14.82 20.92
N LYS A 206 3.82 -16.12 20.61
CA LYS A 206 4.80 -17.13 21.06
C LYS A 206 6.19 -16.85 20.49
N MET A 207 6.27 -16.51 19.21
CA MET A 207 7.54 -16.18 18.54
C MET A 207 8.14 -14.88 19.09
N GLN A 208 7.30 -13.87 19.36
CA GLN A 208 7.73 -12.59 19.94
C GLN A 208 8.30 -12.78 21.35
N ARG A 209 7.62 -13.55 22.22
CA ARG A 209 8.13 -13.90 23.56
C ARG A 209 9.46 -14.64 23.50
N ARG A 210 9.63 -15.58 22.57
CA ARG A 210 10.91 -16.27 22.36
C ARG A 210 12.02 -15.31 21.91
N LEU A 211 11.71 -14.36 21.04
CA LEU A 211 12.66 -13.36 20.59
C LEU A 211 13.09 -12.41 21.72
N SER A 212 12.15 -11.97 22.57
CA SER A 212 12.44 -11.05 23.68
C SER A 212 13.40 -11.66 24.71
N ARG A 213 13.32 -12.98 24.92
CA ARG A 213 14.20 -13.73 25.86
C ARG A 213 15.63 -13.95 25.33
N LYS A 214 15.94 -13.60 24.06
CA LYS A 214 17.27 -13.80 23.48
C LYS A 214 18.17 -12.58 23.75
N VAL A 215 19.43 -12.83 24.03
CA VAL A 215 20.44 -11.80 24.29
C VAL A 215 20.54 -10.83 23.09
N LYS A 216 20.46 -9.54 23.37
CA LYS A 216 20.60 -8.48 22.36
C LYS A 216 21.99 -8.58 21.71
N GLY A 217 22.04 -8.49 20.36
CA GLY A 217 23.30 -8.60 19.59
C GLY A 217 23.71 -10.03 19.23
N SER A 218 23.16 -11.07 19.86
CA SER A 218 23.56 -12.48 19.59
C SER A 218 23.10 -12.95 18.19
N LYS A 219 23.90 -13.84 17.60
CA LYS A 219 23.55 -14.52 16.32
C LYS A 219 22.21 -15.28 16.44
N ASN A 220 21.93 -15.85 17.61
CA ASN A 220 20.70 -16.58 17.87
C ASN A 220 19.48 -15.65 17.90
N ARG A 221 19.61 -14.44 18.50
CA ARG A 221 18.55 -13.42 18.43
C ARG A 221 18.27 -12.97 17.00
N GLU A 222 19.30 -12.79 16.20
CA GLU A 222 19.15 -12.42 14.78
C GLU A 222 18.43 -13.52 13.98
N LYS A 223 18.76 -14.79 14.21
CA LYS A 223 18.05 -15.95 13.63
C LYS A 223 16.56 -15.94 13.97
N TRP A 224 16.21 -15.69 15.25
CA TRP A 224 14.81 -15.60 15.68
C TRP A 224 14.10 -14.36 15.14
N ARG A 225 14.79 -13.22 15.06
CA ARG A 225 14.26 -12.00 14.44
C ARG A 225 13.85 -12.25 12.98
N ARG A 226 14.69 -12.95 12.21
CA ARG A 226 14.37 -13.32 10.81
C ARG A 226 13.18 -14.27 10.74
N LYS A 227 13.08 -15.27 11.61
CA LYS A 227 11.93 -16.19 11.67
C LYS A 227 10.63 -15.43 11.95
N LEU A 228 10.61 -14.58 12.96
CA LEU A 228 9.45 -13.76 13.31
C LEU A 228 9.07 -12.84 12.12
N SER A 229 10.05 -12.19 11.50
CA SER A 229 9.81 -11.32 10.33
C SER A 229 9.21 -12.09 9.15
N LYS A 230 9.66 -13.32 8.88
CA LYS A 230 9.05 -14.19 7.85
C LYS A 230 7.58 -14.50 8.17
N GLN A 231 7.26 -14.78 9.44
CA GLN A 231 5.86 -15.02 9.82
C GLN A 231 4.98 -13.79 9.64
N HIS A 232 5.46 -12.58 10.00
CA HIS A 232 4.74 -11.34 9.71
C HIS A 232 4.55 -11.11 8.21
N SER A 233 5.59 -11.37 7.41
CA SER A 233 5.50 -11.26 5.94
C SER A 233 4.50 -12.25 5.35
N HIS A 234 4.44 -13.47 5.88
CA HIS A 234 3.48 -14.48 5.45
C HIS A 234 2.04 -13.99 5.66
N VAL A 235 1.69 -13.54 6.87
CA VAL A 235 0.35 -12.99 7.17
C VAL A 235 0.00 -11.79 6.28
N ALA A 236 0.95 -10.89 6.06
CA ALA A 236 0.75 -9.73 5.21
C ALA A 236 0.55 -10.11 3.73
N ASN A 237 1.24 -11.15 3.25
CA ASN A 237 1.11 -11.63 1.88
C ASN A 237 -0.23 -12.37 1.66
N GLN A 238 -0.65 -13.21 2.61
CA GLN A 238 -1.97 -13.87 2.56
C GLN A 238 -3.10 -12.84 2.45
N ARG A 239 -3.07 -11.80 3.30
CA ARG A 239 -4.05 -10.71 3.23
C ARG A 239 -4.03 -10.02 1.87
N ARG A 240 -2.83 -9.66 1.39
CA ARG A 240 -2.69 -8.98 0.11
C ARG A 240 -3.20 -9.82 -1.06
N ASP A 241 -2.91 -11.10 -1.08
CA ASP A 241 -3.37 -12.03 -2.11
C ASP A 241 -4.90 -12.11 -2.14
N CYS A 242 -5.53 -12.29 -0.97
CA CYS A 242 -6.98 -12.32 -0.86
C CYS A 242 -7.62 -10.99 -1.37
N LEU A 243 -7.10 -9.83 -0.93
CA LEU A 243 -7.59 -8.54 -1.39
C LEU A 243 -7.38 -8.32 -2.90
N HIS A 244 -6.28 -8.81 -3.46
CA HIS A 244 -6.06 -8.76 -4.91
C HIS A 244 -7.07 -9.60 -5.68
N LYS A 245 -7.43 -10.79 -5.18
CA LYS A 245 -8.43 -11.67 -5.80
C LYS A 245 -9.82 -11.04 -5.75
N LEU A 246 -10.24 -10.56 -4.58
CA LEU A 246 -11.54 -9.89 -4.42
C LEU A 246 -11.66 -8.63 -5.29
N THR A 247 -10.64 -7.77 -5.29
CA THR A 247 -10.66 -6.56 -6.13
C THR A 247 -10.54 -6.85 -7.62
N TYR A 248 -9.91 -7.95 -8.01
CA TYR A 248 -9.87 -8.41 -9.39
C TYR A 248 -11.25 -8.88 -9.84
N TYR A 249 -11.90 -9.69 -9.03
CA TYR A 249 -13.27 -10.17 -9.29
C TYR A 249 -14.22 -8.97 -9.48
N LEU A 250 -14.29 -8.06 -8.54
CA LEU A 250 -15.19 -6.90 -8.59
C LEU A 250 -14.97 -6.04 -9.84
N VAL A 251 -13.71 -5.73 -10.15
CA VAL A 251 -13.38 -4.88 -11.31
C VAL A 251 -13.67 -5.60 -12.64
N ASN A 252 -13.60 -6.93 -12.69
CA ASN A 252 -13.96 -7.66 -13.90
C ASN A 252 -15.48 -7.81 -14.08
N THR A 253 -16.24 -7.89 -12.97
CA THR A 253 -17.69 -8.10 -13.00
C THR A 253 -18.47 -6.80 -13.22
N TYR A 254 -18.04 -5.70 -12.60
CA TYR A 254 -18.79 -4.44 -12.61
C TYR A 254 -18.03 -3.31 -13.30
N ASP A 255 -18.76 -2.38 -13.93
CA ASP A 255 -18.18 -1.19 -14.56
C ASP A 255 -18.00 -0.05 -13.56
N CYS A 256 -18.88 0.01 -12.56
CA CYS A 256 -18.84 1.00 -11.51
C CYS A 256 -19.01 0.36 -10.13
N ILE A 257 -18.08 0.63 -9.24
CA ILE A 257 -18.09 0.16 -7.86
C ILE A 257 -18.34 1.38 -6.96
N CYS A 258 -19.38 1.31 -6.12
CA CYS A 258 -19.77 2.39 -5.21
C CYS A 258 -19.46 1.97 -3.77
N ILE A 259 -18.78 2.82 -3.02
CA ILE A 259 -18.40 2.59 -1.60
C ILE A 259 -18.62 3.87 -0.79
N GLU A 260 -18.69 3.75 0.52
CA GLU A 260 -18.66 4.91 1.42
C GLU A 260 -17.24 5.45 1.61
N ASP A 261 -17.09 6.79 1.75
CA ASP A 261 -15.82 7.44 2.09
C ASP A 261 -15.54 7.38 3.59
N LEU A 262 -15.22 6.18 4.09
CA LEU A 262 -15.02 5.92 5.50
C LEU A 262 -13.65 6.38 6.01
N ASN A 263 -13.64 7.10 7.13
CA ASN A 263 -12.42 7.42 7.85
C ASN A 263 -12.00 6.27 8.78
N MET A 264 -11.23 5.31 8.23
CA MET A 264 -10.78 4.13 8.95
C MET A 264 -9.89 4.45 10.16
N GLN A 265 -9.19 5.58 10.16
CA GLN A 265 -8.37 6.00 11.30
C GLN A 265 -9.26 6.46 12.47
N ALA A 266 -10.30 7.23 12.17
CA ALA A 266 -11.28 7.65 13.17
C ALA A 266 -12.03 6.43 13.75
N MET A 267 -12.48 5.51 12.90
CA MET A 267 -13.16 4.28 13.34
C MET A 267 -12.24 3.41 14.23
N SER A 268 -10.98 3.30 13.88
CA SER A 268 -10.00 2.54 14.68
C SER A 268 -9.83 3.10 16.10
N LYS A 269 -9.88 4.42 16.24
CA LYS A 269 -9.69 5.11 17.54
C LYS A 269 -10.98 5.19 18.35
N ALA A 270 -12.07 5.67 17.75
CA ALA A 270 -13.34 5.97 18.44
C ALA A 270 -14.02 4.71 19.00
N LEU A 271 -14.00 3.61 18.27
CA LEU A 271 -14.74 2.39 18.62
C LEU A 271 -13.87 1.30 19.26
N LYS A 272 -12.62 1.56 19.59
CA LYS A 272 -11.62 0.57 20.08
C LYS A 272 -11.48 -0.67 19.16
N PHE A 273 -11.95 -0.59 17.92
CA PHE A 273 -11.92 -1.68 16.92
C PHE A 273 -10.61 -1.75 16.15
N GLY A 274 -9.55 -1.08 16.60
CA GLY A 274 -8.27 -0.96 15.89
C GLY A 274 -7.74 -2.29 15.37
N LYS A 275 -7.82 -3.35 16.17
CA LYS A 275 -7.38 -4.70 15.76
C LYS A 275 -8.20 -5.24 14.58
N SER A 276 -9.51 -5.11 14.59
CA SER A 276 -10.40 -5.59 13.53
C SER A 276 -10.23 -4.78 12.26
N VAL A 277 -10.18 -3.45 12.36
CA VAL A 277 -9.96 -2.53 11.24
C VAL A 277 -8.62 -2.79 10.56
N HIS A 278 -7.55 -3.00 11.34
CA HIS A 278 -6.22 -3.31 10.79
C HIS A 278 -6.14 -4.71 10.19
N ASP A 279 -6.84 -5.70 10.75
CA ASP A 279 -6.86 -7.07 10.20
C ASP A 279 -7.65 -7.14 8.90
N ASN A 280 -8.74 -6.41 8.81
CA ASN A 280 -9.62 -6.34 7.67
C ASN A 280 -8.92 -5.71 6.44
N GLY A 281 -8.18 -4.61 6.61
CA GLY A 281 -7.37 -4.00 5.54
C GLY A 281 -8.17 -3.21 4.51
N TRP A 282 -9.34 -2.66 4.87
CA TRP A 282 -10.23 -1.87 4.01
C TRP A 282 -9.50 -0.78 3.22
N GLY A 283 -8.63 0.02 3.86
CA GLY A 283 -7.86 1.05 3.16
C GLY A 283 -6.85 0.51 2.13
N MET A 284 -6.47 -0.78 2.20
CA MET A 284 -5.70 -1.44 1.14
C MET A 284 -6.64 -1.90 0.02
N PHE A 285 -7.81 -2.43 0.36
CA PHE A 285 -8.85 -2.85 -0.57
C PHE A 285 -9.31 -1.69 -1.45
N THR A 286 -9.69 -0.56 -0.86
CA THR A 286 -10.15 0.62 -1.61
C THR A 286 -9.08 1.17 -2.55
N ARG A 287 -7.81 1.25 -2.10
CA ARG A 287 -6.70 1.64 -2.99
C ARG A 287 -6.47 0.66 -4.14
N MET A 288 -6.69 -0.65 -3.91
CA MET A 288 -6.60 -1.64 -4.98
C MET A 288 -7.73 -1.49 -5.99
N LEU A 289 -8.93 -1.15 -5.57
CA LEU A 289 -10.04 -0.82 -6.45
C LEU A 289 -9.74 0.44 -7.27
N GLU A 290 -9.26 1.52 -6.64
CA GLU A 290 -8.94 2.79 -7.30
C GLU A 290 -8.05 2.57 -8.54
N TYR A 291 -6.84 2.02 -8.36
CA TYR A 291 -5.93 1.90 -9.49
C TYR A 291 -6.36 0.80 -10.49
N LYS A 292 -7.09 -0.23 -10.04
CA LYS A 292 -7.56 -1.27 -10.96
C LYS A 292 -8.73 -0.74 -11.82
N CYS A 293 -9.65 0.02 -11.26
CA CYS A 293 -10.69 0.70 -12.02
C CYS A 293 -10.05 1.66 -13.04
N GLU A 294 -9.11 2.49 -12.62
CA GLU A 294 -8.39 3.42 -13.49
C GLU A 294 -7.69 2.69 -14.65
N TRP A 295 -6.99 1.58 -14.39
CA TRP A 295 -6.33 0.80 -15.44
C TRP A 295 -7.29 0.19 -16.47
N ASN A 296 -8.53 -0.11 -16.08
CA ASN A 296 -9.55 -0.74 -16.91
C ASN A 296 -10.60 0.24 -17.44
N GLY A 297 -10.40 1.56 -17.27
CA GLY A 297 -11.36 2.59 -17.72
C GLY A 297 -12.70 2.58 -16.96
N LYS A 298 -12.74 1.88 -15.81
CA LYS A 298 -13.91 1.73 -14.96
C LYS A 298 -13.93 2.76 -13.83
N SER A 299 -15.06 2.87 -13.12
CA SER A 299 -15.27 3.90 -12.11
C SER A 299 -15.31 3.32 -10.69
N LEU A 300 -14.66 4.02 -9.75
CA LEU A 300 -14.86 3.83 -8.31
C LEU A 300 -15.46 5.13 -7.76
N ILE A 301 -16.69 5.06 -7.27
CA ILE A 301 -17.41 6.20 -6.69
C ILE A 301 -17.41 6.07 -5.18
N LYS A 302 -17.00 7.14 -4.50
CA LYS A 302 -17.08 7.25 -3.04
C LYS A 302 -18.22 8.20 -2.72
N ILE A 303 -19.27 7.67 -2.09
CA ILE A 303 -20.40 8.47 -1.61
C ILE A 303 -20.04 9.15 -0.29
N ASP A 304 -20.78 10.20 0.06
CA ASP A 304 -20.54 10.92 1.30
C ASP A 304 -20.79 10.02 2.52
N LYS A 305 -19.91 10.09 3.50
CA LYS A 305 -19.95 9.31 4.74
C LYS A 305 -21.16 9.64 5.65
N PHE A 306 -21.83 10.77 5.41
CA PHE A 306 -23.02 11.20 6.18
C PHE A 306 -24.33 10.78 5.52
N GLU A 307 -24.29 10.19 4.32
CA GLU A 307 -25.49 9.62 3.70
C GLU A 307 -26.05 8.49 4.60
N PRO A 308 -27.34 8.56 4.99
CA PRO A 308 -27.91 7.59 5.94
C PRO A 308 -28.28 6.25 5.26
N THR A 309 -27.31 5.62 4.62
CA THR A 309 -27.49 4.41 3.79
C THR A 309 -28.12 3.24 4.54
N SER A 310 -27.72 2.99 5.78
CA SER A 310 -28.27 1.92 6.62
C SER A 310 -29.65 2.23 7.23
N GLN A 311 -30.03 3.53 7.27
CA GLN A 311 -31.30 3.96 7.89
C GLN A 311 -32.43 4.14 6.88
N LYS A 312 -32.12 4.23 5.59
CA LYS A 312 -33.08 4.54 4.54
C LYS A 312 -33.58 3.27 3.88
N CYS A 313 -34.87 3.08 3.83
CA CYS A 313 -35.47 1.98 3.07
C CYS A 313 -35.18 2.16 1.57
N HIS A 314 -34.54 1.19 0.94
CA HIS A 314 -34.21 1.27 -0.49
C HIS A 314 -35.44 1.21 -1.40
N CYS A 315 -36.58 0.67 -0.91
CA CYS A 315 -37.81 0.59 -1.69
C CYS A 315 -38.60 1.91 -1.71
N CYS A 316 -38.83 2.56 -0.55
CA CYS A 316 -39.72 3.70 -0.45
C CYS A 316 -39.06 4.98 0.10
N GLY A 317 -37.76 4.93 0.44
CA GLY A 317 -37.04 6.08 0.99
C GLY A 317 -37.35 6.43 2.44
N TYR A 318 -38.25 5.72 3.15
CA TYR A 318 -38.51 5.95 4.56
C TYR A 318 -37.26 5.82 5.41
N LYS A 319 -37.03 6.77 6.34
CA LYS A 319 -35.88 6.78 7.23
C LYS A 319 -36.29 6.18 8.60
N ASN A 320 -35.71 5.00 8.90
CA ASN A 320 -35.88 4.33 10.19
C ASN A 320 -34.70 4.66 11.13
N SER A 321 -35.01 5.37 12.24
CA SER A 321 -33.99 5.74 13.23
C SER A 321 -33.51 4.58 14.10
N GLU A 322 -34.28 3.52 14.25
CA GLU A 322 -33.95 2.35 15.06
C GLU A 322 -32.73 1.60 14.50
N THR A 323 -32.51 1.66 13.18
CA THR A 323 -31.36 1.04 12.53
C THR A 323 -30.03 1.74 12.83
N LYS A 324 -30.00 2.83 13.63
CA LYS A 324 -28.78 3.37 14.24
C LYS A 324 -28.17 2.38 15.21
N ASP A 325 -28.99 1.58 15.89
CA ASP A 325 -28.51 0.51 16.71
C ASP A 325 -27.87 -0.58 15.83
N LEU A 326 -26.58 -0.85 16.10
CA LEU A 326 -25.80 -1.85 15.35
C LEU A 326 -26.25 -3.29 15.63
N SER A 327 -27.04 -3.53 16.66
CA SER A 327 -27.63 -4.84 16.99
C SER A 327 -28.79 -5.21 16.06
N VAL A 328 -29.48 -4.22 15.51
CA VAL A 328 -30.58 -4.43 14.56
C VAL A 328 -29.99 -4.89 13.23
N ARG A 329 -30.17 -6.17 12.90
CA ARG A 329 -29.66 -6.78 11.65
C ARG A 329 -30.72 -6.90 10.57
N GLU A 330 -31.96 -7.15 10.99
CA GLU A 330 -33.12 -7.22 10.12
C GLU A 330 -34.18 -6.26 10.62
N TRP A 331 -34.92 -5.64 9.71
CA TRP A 331 -36.01 -4.71 10.07
C TRP A 331 -37.07 -4.69 8.97
N ARG A 332 -38.31 -4.40 9.38
CA ARG A 332 -39.46 -4.19 8.50
C ARG A 332 -39.72 -2.70 8.35
N CYS A 333 -39.86 -2.21 7.13
CA CYS A 333 -40.20 -0.83 6.87
C CYS A 333 -41.63 -0.51 7.30
N PRO A 334 -41.86 0.47 8.23
CA PRO A 334 -43.21 0.81 8.66
C PRO A 334 -44.08 1.39 7.54
N LYS A 335 -43.45 2.01 6.50
CA LYS A 335 -44.17 2.68 5.42
C LYS A 335 -44.60 1.72 4.32
N CYS A 336 -43.73 0.79 3.88
CA CYS A 336 -44.02 -0.07 2.72
C CYS A 336 -44.03 -1.56 3.06
N GLY A 337 -43.80 -1.95 4.32
CA GLY A 337 -43.85 -3.35 4.76
C GLY A 337 -42.66 -4.22 4.34
N ALA A 338 -41.75 -3.70 3.52
CA ALA A 338 -40.56 -4.46 3.03
C ALA A 338 -39.64 -4.88 4.17
N VAL A 339 -39.18 -6.13 4.15
CA VAL A 339 -38.24 -6.68 5.12
C VAL A 339 -36.82 -6.55 4.54
N HIS A 340 -35.91 -6.01 5.35
CA HIS A 340 -34.55 -5.70 4.96
C HIS A 340 -33.52 -6.39 5.85
N ASP A 341 -32.54 -7.05 5.23
CA ASP A 341 -31.22 -7.19 5.85
C ASP A 341 -30.57 -5.80 5.84
N ARG A 342 -30.12 -5.33 6.98
CA ARG A 342 -29.61 -3.96 7.16
C ARG A 342 -28.40 -3.66 6.26
N ASP A 343 -27.44 -4.59 6.21
CA ASP A 343 -26.19 -4.40 5.47
C ASP A 343 -26.44 -4.48 3.95
N VAL A 344 -27.32 -5.37 3.50
CA VAL A 344 -27.75 -5.44 2.09
C VAL A 344 -28.52 -4.19 1.68
N ASN A 345 -29.45 -3.71 2.55
CA ASN A 345 -30.19 -2.47 2.31
C ASN A 345 -29.23 -1.26 2.18
N ALA A 346 -28.21 -1.18 3.05
CA ALA A 346 -27.18 -0.15 2.96
C ALA A 346 -26.42 -0.23 1.64
N ALA A 347 -25.98 -1.43 1.23
CA ALA A 347 -25.27 -1.65 -0.03
C ALA A 347 -26.10 -1.25 -1.26
N ILE A 348 -27.40 -1.54 -1.27
CA ILE A 348 -28.32 -1.10 -2.34
C ILE A 348 -28.40 0.43 -2.37
N ASN A 349 -28.58 1.08 -1.23
CA ASN A 349 -28.61 2.55 -1.14
C ASN A 349 -27.29 3.18 -1.61
N ILE A 350 -26.13 2.61 -1.23
CA ILE A 350 -24.82 3.03 -1.71
C ILE A 350 -24.75 2.96 -3.25
N ARG A 351 -25.25 1.88 -3.85
CA ARG A 351 -25.32 1.73 -5.30
C ARG A 351 -26.20 2.79 -5.95
N GLU A 352 -27.42 3.02 -5.43
CA GLU A 352 -28.36 3.97 -6.01
C GLU A 352 -27.88 5.43 -5.89
N VAL A 353 -27.25 5.79 -4.77
CA VAL A 353 -26.59 7.10 -4.62
C VAL A 353 -25.41 7.21 -5.59
N GLY A 354 -24.60 6.16 -5.71
CA GLY A 354 -23.47 6.14 -6.64
C GLY A 354 -23.87 6.26 -8.10
N LYS A 355 -24.99 5.63 -8.53
CA LYS A 355 -25.54 5.79 -9.88
C LYS A 355 -25.86 7.23 -10.24
N LYS A 356 -26.33 8.03 -9.26
CA LYS A 356 -26.65 9.46 -9.46
C LYS A 356 -25.39 10.32 -9.59
N LEU A 357 -24.23 9.83 -9.15
CA LEU A 357 -22.95 10.54 -9.17
C LEU A 357 -22.06 10.09 -10.34
N ALA A 358 -22.44 9.05 -11.10
CA ALA A 358 -21.70 8.50 -12.24
C ALA A 358 -21.86 9.37 -13.47
#